data_9d33971a8389aeed3ecce5a94c05831a
#
_entry.id   9d33971a8389aeed3ecce5a94c05831a
#
_cell.length_a   1.000
_cell.length_b   1.000
_cell.length_c   1.000
_cell.angle_alpha   90.00
_cell.angle_beta   90.00
_cell.angle_gamma   90.00
#
_symmetry.space_group_name_H-M   'P 1'
#
loop_
_entity.id
_entity.type
_entity.pdbx_description
1 polymer ?
#
loop_
_entity_poly.entity_id
_entity_poly.type
_entity_poly.pdbx_seq_one_letter_code
_entity_poly.pdbx_strand_id
1 'polypeptide(L)'
;MSFGLRDTTARRVQGRSDRRWSLWLGAPVADEEFRHPRLAAIYDALDSDRDDLDAYVALTNELGAWRVLDVGCGTGTLALALAARGCDVVAVDPATASLAVARAKPGAHRVHWIDGDATTPSLTDRDLVTMTGNTAQAIADPQQWRTTLTAVRTSLRPGGHLVLETRDPAARGWERWTQEATRRTVEIPGVGAVTSWVEQTEIAEPLVSFRRTWVFAQDGATLTSESTLRFRDRDEVQSDLHAAGYDKVEVRDAPDRPGLELVFLARRAA
;
A
#
# COMPACT_ATOMS: atom_id res chain seq x y z
N MET A 1 -38.83 -47.65 -47.21
CA MET A 1 -37.37 -47.36 -47.01
C MET A 1 -37.27 -45.95 -46.46
N SER A 2 -37.02 -45.86 -45.13
CA SER A 2 -37.04 -44.62 -44.38
C SER A 2 -35.59 -44.27 -43.99
N PHE A 3 -35.09 -43.13 -44.46
CA PHE A 3 -33.78 -42.64 -44.04
C PHE A 3 -33.97 -41.54 -43.01
N GLY A 4 -33.53 -41.82 -41.78
CA GLY A 4 -33.52 -40.91 -40.67
C GLY A 4 -32.43 -39.86 -40.76
N LEU A 5 -32.82 -38.62 -40.56
CA LEU A 5 -31.94 -37.45 -40.39
C LEU A 5 -31.40 -37.48 -38.94
N ARG A 6 -30.06 -37.47 -38.77
CA ARG A 6 -29.38 -37.29 -37.49
C ARG A 6 -29.28 -35.80 -37.17
N ASP A 7 -29.91 -35.45 -36.08
CA ASP A 7 -29.84 -34.15 -35.44
C ASP A 7 -28.49 -34.01 -34.70
N THR A 8 -27.66 -33.05 -35.12
CA THR A 8 -26.40 -32.70 -34.48
C THR A 8 -26.61 -31.51 -33.55
N THR A 9 -27.06 -31.79 -32.32
CA THR A 9 -27.08 -30.79 -31.26
C THR A 9 -25.68 -30.38 -30.87
N ALA A 10 -25.33 -29.15 -31.22
CA ALA A 10 -24.12 -28.47 -30.74
C ALA A 10 -24.19 -28.29 -29.23
N ARG A 11 -23.34 -29.01 -28.50
CA ARG A 11 -23.11 -28.78 -27.07
C ARG A 11 -22.42 -27.43 -26.88
N ARG A 12 -23.14 -26.44 -26.39
CA ARG A 12 -22.62 -25.22 -25.81
C ARG A 12 -21.80 -25.59 -24.59
N VAL A 13 -20.48 -25.49 -24.67
CA VAL A 13 -19.62 -25.54 -23.50
C VAL A 13 -19.78 -24.23 -22.73
N GLN A 14 -20.59 -24.29 -21.70
CA GLN A 14 -20.71 -23.23 -20.70
C GLN A 14 -19.51 -23.40 -19.75
N GLY A 15 -18.42 -22.69 -20.03
CA GLY A 15 -17.30 -22.55 -19.11
C GLY A 15 -17.74 -21.72 -17.90
N ARG A 16 -18.13 -22.40 -16.84
CA ARG A 16 -18.26 -21.78 -15.51
C ARG A 16 -16.87 -21.45 -15.01
N SER A 17 -16.54 -20.18 -14.97
CA SER A 17 -15.45 -19.66 -14.16
C SER A 17 -15.89 -19.57 -12.70
N ASP A 18 -16.04 -20.72 -12.06
CA ASP A 18 -16.15 -20.80 -10.59
C ASP A 18 -14.74 -20.64 -10.00
N ARG A 19 -14.15 -19.45 -10.09
CA ARG A 19 -13.13 -19.07 -9.12
C ARG A 19 -13.86 -18.61 -7.87
N ARG A 20 -14.02 -19.54 -6.94
CA ARG A 20 -14.35 -19.25 -5.55
C ARG A 20 -13.31 -18.25 -5.04
N TRP A 21 -13.76 -17.04 -4.76
CA TRP A 21 -13.04 -16.14 -3.88
C TRP A 21 -12.96 -16.85 -2.53
N SER A 22 -11.86 -17.52 -2.27
CA SER A 22 -11.60 -18.09 -0.95
C SER A 22 -11.48 -16.90 -0.01
N LEU A 23 -12.48 -16.77 0.87
CA LEU A 23 -12.45 -15.90 2.03
C LEU A 23 -11.22 -16.30 2.86
N TRP A 24 -10.12 -15.58 2.67
CA TRP A 24 -8.97 -15.65 3.54
C TRP A 24 -9.37 -14.92 4.83
N LEU A 25 -9.91 -15.69 5.79
CA LEU A 25 -9.99 -15.29 7.20
C LEU A 25 -8.58 -15.44 7.81
N GLY A 26 -7.65 -14.60 7.37
CA GLY A 26 -6.29 -14.55 7.86
C GLY A 26 -5.82 -13.10 7.92
N ALA A 27 -4.81 -12.83 8.75
CA ALA A 27 -4.14 -11.54 8.79
C ALA A 27 -3.74 -11.09 7.37
N PRO A 28 -3.73 -9.78 7.05
CA PRO A 28 -3.36 -9.28 5.74
C PRO A 28 -1.96 -9.80 5.39
N VAL A 29 -1.91 -10.54 4.29
CA VAL A 29 -0.63 -11.06 3.79
C VAL A 29 -0.10 -10.01 2.82
N ALA A 30 1.00 -9.36 3.17
CA ALA A 30 1.67 -8.43 2.26
C ALA A 30 2.07 -9.13 0.96
N ASP A 31 2.07 -8.38 -0.15
CA ASP A 31 2.43 -8.89 -1.48
C ASP A 31 3.89 -9.39 -1.53
N GLU A 32 4.20 -10.27 -2.49
CA GLU A 32 5.56 -10.82 -2.66
C GLU A 32 6.62 -9.73 -2.85
N GLU A 33 6.28 -8.61 -3.45
CA GLU A 33 7.16 -7.44 -3.58
C GLU A 33 7.78 -7.02 -2.25
N PHE A 34 7.01 -7.09 -1.17
CA PHE A 34 7.43 -6.68 0.17
C PHE A 34 7.91 -7.83 1.04
N ARG A 35 7.42 -9.06 0.79
CA ARG A 35 7.72 -10.26 1.59
C ARG A 35 8.95 -11.02 1.12
N HIS A 36 9.25 -11.00 -0.18
CA HIS A 36 10.38 -11.74 -0.72
C HIS A 36 11.69 -11.03 -0.37
N PRO A 37 12.65 -11.67 0.34
CA PRO A 37 13.84 -10.98 0.85
C PRO A 37 14.66 -10.28 -0.22
N ARG A 38 14.77 -10.90 -1.42
CA ARG A 38 15.52 -10.30 -2.54
C ARG A 38 14.84 -9.05 -3.11
N LEU A 39 13.50 -9.02 -3.13
CA LEU A 39 12.74 -7.86 -3.61
C LEU A 39 12.75 -6.73 -2.58
N ALA A 40 12.54 -7.05 -1.32
CA ALA A 40 12.63 -6.07 -0.23
C ALA A 40 14.01 -5.41 -0.17
N ALA A 41 15.09 -6.18 -0.39
CA ALA A 41 16.47 -5.67 -0.36
C ALA A 41 16.78 -4.66 -1.46
N ILE A 42 16.07 -4.68 -2.60
CA ILE A 42 16.30 -3.76 -3.73
C ILE A 42 15.23 -2.66 -3.82
N TYR A 43 14.24 -2.67 -2.94
CA TYR A 43 13.08 -1.78 -3.01
C TYR A 43 13.50 -0.30 -3.03
N ASP A 44 14.31 0.11 -2.08
CA ASP A 44 14.78 1.50 -1.99
C ASP A 44 15.67 1.93 -3.18
N ALA A 45 16.45 1.00 -3.73
CA ALA A 45 17.31 1.30 -4.89
C ALA A 45 16.50 1.45 -6.18
N LEU A 46 15.35 0.79 -6.28
CA LEU A 46 14.42 0.95 -7.40
C LEU A 46 13.60 2.23 -7.29
N ASP A 47 13.39 2.75 -6.10
CA ASP A 47 12.62 3.95 -5.82
C ASP A 47 13.47 4.89 -4.96
N SER A 48 14.58 5.35 -5.54
CA SER A 48 15.62 6.11 -4.83
C SER A 48 15.26 7.58 -4.61
N ASP A 49 14.36 8.12 -5.42
CA ASP A 49 13.83 9.47 -5.24
C ASP A 49 12.64 9.37 -4.26
N ARG A 50 12.85 9.90 -3.05
CA ARG A 50 11.86 9.88 -1.97
C ARG A 50 11.52 11.29 -1.49
N ASP A 51 11.60 12.27 -2.39
CA ASP A 51 11.18 13.65 -2.13
C ASP A 51 9.67 13.75 -1.82
N ASP A 52 8.90 12.70 -2.21
CA ASP A 52 7.51 12.50 -1.81
C ASP A 52 7.33 12.55 -0.28
N LEU A 53 8.30 12.05 0.48
CA LEU A 53 8.24 11.99 1.94
C LEU A 53 8.45 13.35 2.62
N ASP A 54 9.05 14.33 1.95
CA ASP A 54 9.28 15.67 2.53
C ASP A 54 7.95 16.36 2.89
N ALA A 55 6.90 16.13 2.10
CA ALA A 55 5.57 16.64 2.40
C ALA A 55 5.00 16.07 3.72
N TYR A 56 5.23 14.80 4.01
CA TYR A 56 4.75 14.16 5.26
C TYR A 56 5.59 14.59 6.46
N VAL A 57 6.88 14.81 6.26
CA VAL A 57 7.74 15.42 7.28
C VAL A 57 7.29 16.85 7.60
N ALA A 58 6.96 17.66 6.57
CA ALA A 58 6.43 19.01 6.75
C ALA A 58 5.08 18.99 7.49
N LEU A 59 4.17 18.06 7.12
CA LEU A 59 2.89 17.87 7.81
C LEU A 59 3.07 17.50 9.29
N THR A 60 4.07 16.66 9.62
CA THR A 60 4.37 16.31 11.00
C THR A 60 4.74 17.55 11.82
N ASN A 61 5.53 18.46 11.23
CA ASN A 61 5.89 19.74 11.84
C ASN A 61 4.67 20.71 11.93
N GLU A 62 3.87 20.81 10.86
CA GLU A 62 2.65 21.64 10.82
C GLU A 62 1.67 21.27 11.94
N LEU A 63 1.50 19.96 12.17
CA LEU A 63 0.62 19.41 13.20
C LEU A 63 1.25 19.42 14.60
N GLY A 64 2.52 19.80 14.75
CA GLY A 64 3.26 19.75 16.01
C GLY A 64 3.32 18.33 16.59
N ALA A 65 3.34 17.32 15.74
CA ALA A 65 3.31 15.93 16.16
C ALA A 65 4.70 15.47 16.61
N TRP A 66 4.74 14.82 17.78
CA TRP A 66 5.95 14.26 18.35
C TRP A 66 5.91 12.73 18.41
N ARG A 67 4.77 12.15 18.80
CA ARG A 67 4.56 10.70 18.89
C ARG A 67 3.84 10.21 17.66
N VAL A 68 4.56 9.49 16.80
CA VAL A 68 4.06 9.05 15.49
C VAL A 68 3.93 7.53 15.45
N LEU A 69 2.86 7.03 14.83
CA LEU A 69 2.71 5.65 14.41
C LEU A 69 2.70 5.62 12.87
N ASP A 70 3.65 4.92 12.28
CA ASP A 70 3.74 4.72 10.82
C ASP A 70 3.21 3.33 10.45
N VAL A 71 2.06 3.27 9.80
CA VAL A 71 1.34 2.03 9.42
C VAL A 71 1.62 1.69 7.97
N GLY A 72 2.11 0.47 7.73
CA GLY A 72 2.60 0.05 6.42
C GLY A 72 3.96 0.69 6.13
N CYS A 73 4.84 0.73 7.12
CA CYS A 73 6.10 1.45 7.07
C CYS A 73 7.12 0.88 6.04
N GLY A 74 6.89 -0.33 5.52
CA GLY A 74 7.74 -0.99 4.53
C GLY A 74 9.20 -1.08 4.99
N THR A 75 10.11 -0.56 4.18
CA THR A 75 11.54 -0.48 4.48
C THR A 75 11.92 0.67 5.42
N GLY A 76 10.92 1.39 5.97
CA GLY A 76 11.08 2.33 7.07
C GLY A 76 11.63 3.70 6.72
N THR A 77 11.58 4.12 5.48
CA THR A 77 12.19 5.39 5.04
C THR A 77 11.56 6.60 5.73
N LEU A 78 10.21 6.70 5.79
CA LEU A 78 9.53 7.78 6.52
C LEU A 78 9.78 7.69 8.03
N ALA A 79 9.63 6.50 8.62
CA ALA A 79 9.85 6.30 10.05
C ALA A 79 11.24 6.76 10.50
N LEU A 80 12.28 6.43 9.72
CA LEU A 80 13.66 6.85 10.00
C LEU A 80 13.85 8.36 9.82
N ALA A 81 13.23 8.96 8.79
CA ALA A 81 13.31 10.39 8.57
C ALA A 81 12.68 11.19 9.73
N LEU A 82 11.56 10.72 10.26
CA LEU A 82 10.89 11.31 11.43
C LEU A 82 11.71 11.11 12.72
N ALA A 83 12.22 9.89 12.95
CA ALA A 83 13.07 9.60 14.11
C ALA A 83 14.37 10.41 14.12
N ALA A 84 14.97 10.67 12.94
CA ALA A 84 16.14 11.52 12.80
C ALA A 84 15.87 12.97 13.20
N ARG A 85 14.62 13.43 13.10
CA ARG A 85 14.15 14.77 13.53
C ARG A 85 13.72 14.82 14.99
N GLY A 86 13.84 13.68 15.69
CA GLY A 86 13.60 13.58 17.12
C GLY A 86 12.20 13.05 17.50
N CYS A 87 11.34 12.67 16.56
CA CYS A 87 10.05 12.08 16.88
C CYS A 87 10.20 10.73 17.60
N ASP A 88 9.29 10.44 18.52
CA ASP A 88 9.06 9.10 19.08
C ASP A 88 8.23 8.29 18.09
N VAL A 89 8.89 7.40 17.34
CA VAL A 89 8.28 6.68 16.23
C VAL A 89 8.10 5.21 16.55
N VAL A 90 6.86 4.75 16.42
CA VAL A 90 6.50 3.34 16.28
C VAL A 90 6.16 3.06 14.83
N ALA A 91 6.68 2.00 14.25
CA ALA A 91 6.46 1.65 12.85
C ALA A 91 6.01 0.19 12.74
N VAL A 92 4.94 -0.07 12.02
CA VAL A 92 4.34 -1.40 11.88
C VAL A 92 4.18 -1.78 10.42
N ASP A 93 4.57 -3.02 10.10
CA ASP A 93 4.40 -3.60 8.75
C ASP A 93 4.25 -5.12 8.84
N PRO A 94 3.36 -5.76 8.05
CA PRO A 94 3.22 -7.21 8.02
C PRO A 94 4.32 -7.92 7.21
N ALA A 95 5.11 -7.19 6.41
CA ALA A 95 6.18 -7.73 5.59
C ALA A 95 7.49 -7.85 6.38
N THR A 96 7.75 -9.00 6.98
CA THR A 96 8.97 -9.25 7.76
C THR A 96 10.26 -8.98 7.01
N ALA A 97 10.29 -9.22 5.69
CA ALA A 97 11.48 -8.95 4.86
C ALA A 97 11.72 -7.44 4.70
N SER A 98 10.68 -6.64 4.51
CA SER A 98 10.77 -5.17 4.49
C SER A 98 11.24 -4.64 5.85
N LEU A 99 10.69 -5.16 6.96
CA LEU A 99 11.15 -4.79 8.31
C LEU A 99 12.60 -5.21 8.58
N ALA A 100 13.07 -6.31 8.01
CA ALA A 100 14.47 -6.71 8.14
C ALA A 100 15.40 -5.67 7.47
N VAL A 101 15.02 -5.15 6.29
CA VAL A 101 15.72 -4.06 5.63
C VAL A 101 15.67 -2.79 6.49
N ALA A 102 14.49 -2.41 7.00
CA ALA A 102 14.32 -1.24 7.85
C ALA A 102 15.22 -1.30 9.09
N ARG A 103 15.23 -2.43 9.79
CA ARG A 103 16.04 -2.66 11.00
C ARG A 103 17.55 -2.65 10.75
N ALA A 104 17.99 -2.91 9.51
CA ALA A 104 19.40 -2.88 9.12
C ALA A 104 19.91 -1.48 8.75
N LYS A 105 19.02 -0.49 8.56
CA LYS A 105 19.40 0.87 8.17
C LYS A 105 20.04 1.66 9.31
N PRO A 106 20.93 2.63 9.01
CA PRO A 106 21.44 3.58 9.99
C PRO A 106 20.30 4.30 10.71
N GLY A 107 20.41 4.39 12.04
CA GLY A 107 19.39 5.05 12.87
C GLY A 107 18.19 4.19 13.26
N ALA A 108 18.10 2.94 12.79
CA ALA A 108 16.97 2.03 13.07
C ALA A 108 16.71 1.79 14.55
N HIS A 109 17.74 1.92 15.41
CA HIS A 109 17.62 1.81 16.87
C HIS A 109 16.78 2.91 17.54
N ARG A 110 16.44 3.98 16.79
CA ARG A 110 15.58 5.08 17.24
C ARG A 110 14.08 4.83 16.99
N VAL A 111 13.74 3.79 16.25
CA VAL A 111 12.36 3.45 15.89
C VAL A 111 11.96 2.15 16.57
N HIS A 112 10.73 2.10 17.09
CA HIS A 112 10.16 0.86 17.60
C HIS A 112 9.45 0.11 16.48
N TRP A 113 10.06 -0.98 15.99
CA TRP A 113 9.56 -1.78 14.88
C TRP A 113 8.65 -2.91 15.33
N ILE A 114 7.44 -2.98 14.80
CA ILE A 114 6.45 -4.02 15.08
C ILE A 114 6.15 -4.82 13.82
N ASP A 115 6.19 -6.15 13.93
CA ASP A 115 5.74 -7.06 12.90
C ASP A 115 4.22 -7.29 13.07
N GLY A 116 3.44 -6.84 12.11
CA GLY A 116 1.97 -6.88 12.18
C GLY A 116 1.30 -5.81 11.34
N ASP A 117 0.03 -5.59 11.60
CA ASP A 117 -0.79 -4.57 10.94
C ASP A 117 -1.23 -3.46 11.91
N ALA A 118 -2.11 -2.57 11.45
CA ALA A 118 -2.64 -1.46 12.24
C ALA A 118 -3.35 -1.88 13.54
N THR A 119 -3.76 -3.14 13.66
CA THR A 119 -4.46 -3.67 14.85
C THR A 119 -3.50 -4.24 15.90
N THR A 120 -2.24 -4.46 15.53
CA THR A 120 -1.23 -5.09 16.39
C THR A 120 -0.74 -4.17 17.51
N PRO A 121 -0.44 -2.86 17.29
CA PRO A 121 0.02 -1.98 18.34
C PRO A 121 -1.09 -1.66 19.34
N SER A 122 -0.81 -1.86 20.63
CA SER A 122 -1.70 -1.41 21.71
C SER A 122 -1.30 -0.02 22.18
N LEU A 123 -1.57 1.00 21.36
CA LEU A 123 -1.23 2.40 21.59
C LEU A 123 -2.50 3.24 21.71
N THR A 124 -2.46 4.33 22.48
CA THR A 124 -3.63 5.22 22.69
C THR A 124 -3.28 6.70 22.76
N ASP A 125 -2.02 7.06 22.49
CA ASP A 125 -1.48 8.39 22.81
C ASP A 125 -0.70 9.04 21.67
N ARG A 126 -0.83 8.51 20.44
CA ARG A 126 -0.12 9.07 19.28
C ARG A 126 -0.70 10.43 18.88
N ASP A 127 0.19 11.36 18.53
CA ASP A 127 -0.21 12.67 17.99
C ASP A 127 -0.61 12.53 16.52
N LEU A 128 0.07 11.63 15.80
CA LEU A 128 -0.08 11.40 14.38
C LEU A 128 0.00 9.91 14.06
N VAL A 129 -0.86 9.46 13.16
CA VAL A 129 -0.70 8.18 12.44
C VAL A 129 -0.53 8.48 10.97
N THR A 130 0.45 7.87 10.32
CA THR A 130 0.71 7.94 8.88
C THR A 130 0.38 6.62 8.19
N MET A 131 -0.21 6.69 7.00
CA MET A 131 -0.43 5.57 6.07
C MET A 131 -0.06 6.05 4.68
N THR A 132 1.24 6.10 4.40
CA THR A 132 1.81 6.60 3.13
C THR A 132 2.11 5.46 2.15
N GLY A 133 2.60 5.76 0.94
CA GLY A 133 2.92 4.77 -0.08
C GLY A 133 1.69 4.02 -0.58
N ASN A 134 0.51 4.65 -0.52
CA ASN A 134 -0.77 4.07 -0.91
C ASN A 134 -1.15 2.79 -0.10
N THR A 135 -0.66 2.64 1.11
CA THR A 135 -0.98 1.54 2.04
C THR A 135 -2.49 1.34 2.18
N ALA A 136 -3.28 2.43 2.22
CA ALA A 136 -4.74 2.38 2.31
C ALA A 136 -5.40 1.61 1.17
N GLN A 137 -4.83 1.64 -0.04
CA GLN A 137 -5.37 0.93 -1.21
C GLN A 137 -5.12 -0.58 -1.17
N ALA A 138 -4.03 -1.02 -0.52
CA ALA A 138 -3.72 -2.44 -0.34
C ALA A 138 -4.76 -3.13 0.56
N ILE A 139 -5.49 -2.38 1.39
CA ILE A 139 -6.59 -2.89 2.22
C ILE A 139 -7.86 -2.97 1.36
N ALA A 140 -7.95 -4.01 0.53
CA ALA A 140 -9.03 -4.17 -0.44
C ALA A 140 -10.36 -4.61 0.20
N ASP A 141 -10.33 -5.37 1.28
CA ASP A 141 -11.53 -5.83 1.99
C ASP A 141 -12.20 -4.70 2.78
N PRO A 142 -13.51 -4.42 2.58
CA PRO A 142 -14.19 -3.32 3.27
C PRO A 142 -14.28 -3.50 4.79
N GLN A 143 -14.34 -4.74 5.30
CA GLN A 143 -14.40 -4.98 6.74
C GLN A 143 -13.03 -4.73 7.38
N GLN A 144 -11.97 -5.21 6.74
CA GLN A 144 -10.60 -4.95 7.17
C GLN A 144 -10.29 -3.45 7.15
N TRP A 145 -10.74 -2.73 6.12
CA TRP A 145 -10.61 -1.28 6.06
C TRP A 145 -11.25 -0.58 7.26
N ARG A 146 -12.51 -0.89 7.59
CA ARG A 146 -13.20 -0.34 8.77
C ARG A 146 -12.49 -0.68 10.08
N THR A 147 -12.00 -1.92 10.20
CA THR A 147 -11.25 -2.37 11.38
C THR A 147 -9.94 -1.59 11.50
N THR A 148 -9.24 -1.37 10.39
CA THR A 148 -8.01 -0.56 10.35
C THR A 148 -8.27 0.87 10.78
N LEU A 149 -9.28 1.55 10.21
CA LEU A 149 -9.61 2.93 10.60
C LEU A 149 -9.95 3.05 12.09
N THR A 150 -10.66 2.06 12.65
CA THR A 150 -10.99 2.02 14.07
C THR A 150 -9.74 1.82 14.94
N ALA A 151 -8.84 0.93 14.56
CA ALA A 151 -7.59 0.66 15.28
C ALA A 151 -6.68 1.90 15.27
N VAL A 152 -6.50 2.49 14.09
CA VAL A 152 -5.73 3.73 13.90
C VAL A 152 -6.30 4.86 14.76
N ARG A 153 -7.63 5.06 14.73
CA ARG A 153 -8.28 6.06 15.58
C ARG A 153 -8.03 5.81 17.05
N THR A 154 -8.07 4.56 17.48
CA THR A 154 -7.82 4.20 18.89
C THR A 154 -6.39 4.52 19.31
N SER A 155 -5.43 4.37 18.40
CA SER A 155 -4.01 4.69 18.65
C SER A 155 -3.75 6.20 18.82
N LEU A 156 -4.59 7.06 18.26
CA LEU A 156 -4.46 8.50 18.39
C LEU A 156 -4.94 8.99 19.77
N ARG A 157 -4.32 10.04 20.31
CA ARG A 157 -4.91 10.82 21.42
C ARG A 157 -6.12 11.62 20.91
N PRO A 158 -7.03 12.08 21.81
CA PRO A 158 -8.04 13.08 21.43
C PRO A 158 -7.38 14.29 20.75
N GLY A 159 -7.93 14.72 19.61
CA GLY A 159 -7.37 15.78 18.76
C GLY A 159 -6.13 15.41 17.95
N GLY A 160 -5.66 14.17 18.02
CA GLY A 160 -4.60 13.65 17.13
C GLY A 160 -5.08 13.42 15.70
N HIS A 161 -4.15 13.22 14.78
CA HIS A 161 -4.46 13.19 13.34
C HIS A 161 -4.04 11.87 12.69
N LEU A 162 -4.86 11.40 11.77
CA LEU A 162 -4.49 10.42 10.74
C LEU A 162 -4.17 11.18 9.45
N VAL A 163 -3.03 10.86 8.85
CA VAL A 163 -2.68 11.27 7.48
C VAL A 163 -2.58 10.01 6.63
N LEU A 164 -3.38 9.91 5.59
CA LEU A 164 -3.33 8.83 4.63
C LEU A 164 -3.39 9.37 3.20
N GLU A 165 -2.79 8.61 2.28
CA GLU A 165 -2.88 8.92 0.86
C GLU A 165 -3.52 7.79 0.07
N THR A 166 -4.10 8.14 -1.06
CA THR A 166 -4.65 7.17 -2.02
C THR A 166 -4.67 7.79 -3.42
N ARG A 167 -4.47 6.98 -4.45
CA ARG A 167 -4.61 7.42 -5.83
C ARG A 167 -6.06 7.81 -6.10
N ASP A 168 -6.24 8.93 -6.80
CA ASP A 168 -7.57 9.36 -7.24
C ASP A 168 -8.06 8.42 -8.36
N PRO A 169 -9.18 7.70 -8.17
CA PRO A 169 -9.76 6.87 -9.21
C PRO A 169 -10.16 7.67 -10.46
N ALA A 170 -10.50 8.95 -10.33
CA ALA A 170 -10.85 9.81 -11.47
C ALA A 170 -9.66 10.03 -12.44
N ALA A 171 -8.42 9.95 -11.93
CA ALA A 171 -7.22 10.06 -12.74
C ALA A 171 -6.93 8.79 -13.56
N ARG A 172 -7.58 7.65 -13.24
CA ARG A 172 -7.41 6.35 -13.91
C ARG A 172 -5.93 5.99 -14.16
N GLY A 173 -5.07 6.29 -13.18
CA GLY A 173 -3.61 6.13 -13.29
C GLY A 173 -3.17 4.72 -13.69
N TRP A 174 -3.99 3.70 -13.39
CA TRP A 174 -3.75 2.29 -13.76
C TRP A 174 -3.76 2.04 -15.28
N GLU A 175 -4.35 2.92 -16.11
CA GLU A 175 -4.31 2.76 -17.57
C GLU A 175 -2.90 2.84 -18.13
N ARG A 176 -1.97 3.44 -17.38
CA ARG A 176 -0.54 3.50 -17.71
C ARG A 176 0.27 2.32 -17.18
N TRP A 177 -0.34 1.38 -16.46
CA TRP A 177 0.35 0.19 -15.96
C TRP A 177 0.48 -0.86 -17.05
N THR A 178 1.32 -0.58 -18.02
CA THR A 178 1.69 -1.47 -19.14
C THR A 178 3.18 -1.73 -19.12
N GLN A 179 3.61 -2.87 -19.65
CA GLN A 179 5.04 -3.18 -19.74
C GLN A 179 5.80 -2.09 -20.50
N GLU A 180 5.23 -1.58 -21.59
CA GLU A 180 5.86 -0.55 -22.43
C GLU A 180 6.08 0.75 -21.64
N ALA A 181 5.07 1.23 -20.92
CA ALA A 181 5.12 2.50 -20.21
C ALA A 181 5.93 2.45 -18.92
N THR A 182 6.05 1.25 -18.29
CA THR A 182 6.63 1.12 -16.94
C THR A 182 7.97 0.38 -16.93
N ARG A 183 8.40 -0.19 -18.07
CA ARG A 183 9.66 -0.92 -18.15
C ARG A 183 10.86 -0.01 -17.90
N ARG A 184 11.63 -0.35 -16.88
CA ARG A 184 12.89 0.35 -16.56
C ARG A 184 13.96 -0.65 -16.14
N THR A 185 15.22 -0.27 -16.35
CA THR A 185 16.38 -1.01 -15.86
C THR A 185 17.18 -0.09 -14.96
N VAL A 186 17.52 -0.59 -13.77
CA VAL A 186 18.31 0.11 -12.76
C VAL A 186 19.54 -0.72 -12.43
N GLU A 187 20.71 -0.09 -12.41
CA GLU A 187 21.95 -0.70 -11.93
C GLU A 187 22.00 -0.57 -10.41
N ILE A 188 22.01 -1.71 -9.70
CA ILE A 188 21.97 -1.73 -8.23
C ILE A 188 23.32 -2.24 -7.70
N PRO A 189 24.02 -1.46 -6.86
CA PRO A 189 25.29 -1.86 -6.28
C PRO A 189 25.22 -3.22 -5.57
N GLY A 190 26.11 -4.14 -5.94
CA GLY A 190 26.15 -5.49 -5.38
C GLY A 190 25.12 -6.49 -5.93
N VAL A 191 24.17 -6.03 -6.77
CA VAL A 191 23.12 -6.85 -7.39
C VAL A 191 23.24 -6.89 -8.91
N GLY A 192 23.75 -5.80 -9.52
CA GLY A 192 23.81 -5.62 -10.97
C GLY A 192 22.51 -5.06 -11.54
N ALA A 193 22.35 -5.15 -12.87
CA ALA A 193 21.19 -4.64 -13.56
C ALA A 193 19.92 -5.43 -13.22
N VAL A 194 18.87 -4.70 -12.82
CA VAL A 194 17.52 -5.24 -12.60
C VAL A 194 16.55 -4.52 -13.51
N THR A 195 15.89 -5.28 -14.38
CA THR A 195 14.81 -4.77 -15.23
C THR A 195 13.47 -5.07 -14.58
N SER A 196 12.61 -4.08 -14.46
CA SER A 196 11.26 -4.26 -13.90
C SER A 196 10.19 -3.56 -14.71
N TRP A 197 8.95 -4.05 -14.62
CA TRP A 197 7.76 -3.44 -15.21
C TRP A 197 6.49 -3.87 -14.47
N VAL A 198 5.41 -3.14 -14.72
CA VAL A 198 4.06 -3.42 -14.21
C VAL A 198 3.12 -3.70 -15.38
N GLU A 199 2.23 -4.65 -15.21
CA GLU A 199 1.16 -4.98 -16.17
C GLU A 199 -0.16 -5.14 -15.43
N GLN A 200 -1.22 -4.51 -15.94
CA GLN A 200 -2.57 -4.78 -15.45
C GLN A 200 -2.93 -6.24 -15.74
N THR A 201 -3.56 -6.90 -14.78
CA THR A 201 -4.07 -8.27 -14.96
C THR A 201 -5.59 -8.33 -14.95
N GLU A 202 -6.25 -7.46 -14.19
CA GLU A 202 -7.71 -7.41 -14.12
C GLU A 202 -8.17 -6.01 -13.67
N ILE A 203 -9.24 -5.51 -14.28
CA ILE A 203 -9.97 -4.31 -13.85
C ILE A 203 -11.40 -4.71 -13.56
N ALA A 204 -11.78 -4.67 -12.28
CA ALA A 204 -13.13 -4.92 -11.79
C ALA A 204 -13.46 -3.82 -10.76
N GLU A 205 -13.62 -2.58 -11.26
CA GLU A 205 -13.81 -1.40 -10.39
C GLU A 205 -14.79 -1.68 -9.25
N PRO A 206 -14.43 -1.29 -8.02
CA PRO A 206 -13.29 -0.46 -7.61
C PRO A 206 -11.97 -1.22 -7.39
N LEU A 207 -11.85 -2.47 -7.81
CA LEU A 207 -10.64 -3.28 -7.67
C LEU A 207 -9.84 -3.26 -8.99
N VAL A 208 -8.54 -3.03 -8.87
CA VAL A 208 -7.59 -3.13 -9.99
C VAL A 208 -6.44 -4.04 -9.57
N SER A 209 -6.25 -5.11 -10.33
CA SER A 209 -5.15 -6.06 -10.11
C SER A 209 -4.04 -5.84 -11.13
N PHE A 210 -2.80 -6.03 -10.68
CA PHE A 210 -1.63 -5.92 -11.53
C PHE A 210 -0.57 -6.93 -11.12
N ARG A 211 0.32 -7.23 -12.05
CA ARG A 211 1.55 -7.98 -11.83
C ARG A 211 2.75 -7.08 -12.01
N ARG A 212 3.68 -7.13 -11.05
CA ARG A 212 5.01 -6.54 -11.21
C ARG A 212 6.02 -7.66 -11.44
N THR A 213 6.94 -7.45 -12.38
CA THR A 213 7.98 -8.43 -12.75
C THR A 213 9.35 -7.78 -12.61
N TRP A 214 10.31 -8.57 -12.08
CA TRP A 214 11.73 -8.19 -11.97
C TRP A 214 12.59 -9.27 -12.61
N VAL A 215 13.51 -8.86 -13.47
CA VAL A 215 14.51 -9.72 -14.11
C VAL A 215 15.89 -9.29 -13.67
N PHE A 216 16.62 -10.19 -13.04
CA PHE A 216 17.97 -9.96 -12.53
C PHE A 216 18.99 -10.41 -13.57
N ALA A 217 19.80 -9.49 -14.11
CA ALA A 217 20.76 -9.82 -15.15
C ALA A 217 21.90 -10.72 -14.67
N GLN A 218 22.26 -10.66 -13.39
CA GLN A 218 23.39 -11.39 -12.81
C GLN A 218 23.22 -12.94 -12.88
N ASP A 219 22.00 -13.42 -12.65
CA ASP A 219 21.70 -14.86 -12.58
C ASP A 219 20.52 -15.30 -13.44
N GLY A 220 19.92 -14.35 -14.19
CA GLY A 220 18.75 -14.60 -15.04
C GLY A 220 17.45 -14.87 -14.27
N ALA A 221 17.43 -14.73 -12.95
CA ALA A 221 16.24 -14.98 -12.16
C ALA A 221 15.14 -13.99 -12.50
N THR A 222 13.91 -14.50 -12.57
CA THR A 222 12.70 -13.69 -12.74
C THR A 222 11.80 -13.89 -11.53
N LEU A 223 11.44 -12.79 -10.86
CA LEU A 223 10.50 -12.77 -9.74
C LEU A 223 9.28 -11.96 -10.12
N THR A 224 8.12 -12.33 -9.57
CA THR A 224 6.84 -11.65 -9.80
C THR A 224 6.11 -11.43 -8.49
N SER A 225 5.34 -10.34 -8.43
CA SER A 225 4.36 -10.06 -7.37
C SER A 225 3.03 -9.73 -8.02
N GLU A 226 1.95 -10.29 -7.51
CA GLU A 226 0.58 -9.92 -7.88
C GLU A 226 -0.04 -9.13 -6.75
N SER A 227 -0.70 -8.04 -7.09
CA SER A 227 -1.33 -7.11 -6.15
C SER A 227 -2.72 -6.76 -6.64
N THR A 228 -3.65 -6.57 -5.69
CA THR A 228 -4.98 -6.02 -5.98
C THR A 228 -5.20 -4.82 -5.09
N LEU A 229 -5.41 -3.65 -5.70
CA LEU A 229 -5.69 -2.41 -4.99
C LEU A 229 -7.17 -2.05 -5.10
N ARG A 230 -7.72 -1.51 -4.01
CA ARG A 230 -9.05 -0.90 -4.02
C ARG A 230 -8.93 0.61 -4.20
N PHE A 231 -9.53 1.10 -5.25
CA PHE A 231 -9.63 2.53 -5.54
C PHE A 231 -10.92 3.07 -4.92
N ARG A 232 -10.78 3.84 -3.85
CA ARG A 232 -11.87 4.56 -3.17
C ARG A 232 -11.85 6.00 -3.64
N ASP A 233 -13.01 6.54 -3.99
CA ASP A 233 -13.10 7.95 -4.31
C ASP A 233 -13.04 8.84 -3.06
N ARG A 234 -12.93 10.16 -3.29
CA ARG A 234 -12.84 11.15 -2.22
C ARG A 234 -13.99 11.03 -1.22
N ASP A 235 -15.21 10.90 -1.71
CA ASP A 235 -16.43 10.92 -0.89
C ASP A 235 -16.55 9.61 -0.08
N GLU A 236 -16.18 8.47 -0.67
CA GLU A 236 -16.11 7.17 0.03
C GLU A 236 -15.14 7.26 1.20
N VAL A 237 -13.90 7.74 0.97
CA VAL A 237 -12.89 7.85 2.04
C VAL A 237 -13.34 8.83 3.14
N GLN A 238 -13.86 9.99 2.78
CA GLN A 238 -14.35 10.97 3.76
C GLN A 238 -15.52 10.40 4.59
N SER A 239 -16.47 9.71 3.93
CA SER A 239 -17.59 9.05 4.61
C SER A 239 -17.12 7.98 5.59
N ASP A 240 -16.17 7.14 5.17
CA ASP A 240 -15.61 6.08 6.01
C ASP A 240 -14.85 6.65 7.22
N LEU A 241 -14.09 7.74 7.04
CA LEU A 241 -13.40 8.44 8.13
C LEU A 241 -14.40 9.02 9.13
N HIS A 242 -15.47 9.69 8.67
CA HIS A 242 -16.51 10.19 9.55
C HIS A 242 -17.23 9.05 10.30
N ALA A 243 -17.56 7.96 9.61
CA ALA A 243 -18.16 6.79 10.22
C ALA A 243 -17.25 6.12 11.28
N ALA A 244 -15.92 6.20 11.08
CA ALA A 244 -14.94 5.76 12.07
C ALA A 244 -14.76 6.72 13.25
N GLY A 245 -15.40 7.92 13.23
CA GLY A 245 -15.40 8.89 14.34
C GLY A 245 -14.31 9.97 14.27
N TYR A 246 -13.84 10.28 13.07
CA TYR A 246 -13.06 11.50 12.83
C TYR A 246 -14.01 12.68 12.61
N ASP A 247 -13.78 13.80 13.29
CA ASP A 247 -14.70 14.95 13.29
C ASP A 247 -14.36 16.00 12.21
N LYS A 248 -13.13 16.03 11.74
CA LYS A 248 -12.66 16.92 10.69
C LYS A 248 -11.79 16.17 9.71
N VAL A 249 -12.16 16.24 8.44
CA VAL A 249 -11.41 15.63 7.33
C VAL A 249 -11.10 16.72 6.30
N GLU A 250 -9.83 17.05 6.17
CA GLU A 250 -9.30 17.92 5.12
C GLU A 250 -8.70 17.05 4.02
N VAL A 251 -8.88 17.43 2.75
CA VAL A 251 -8.31 16.72 1.62
C VAL A 251 -7.46 17.68 0.81
N ARG A 252 -6.20 17.31 0.64
CA ARG A 252 -5.19 18.03 -0.15
C ARG A 252 -4.79 17.22 -1.38
N ASP A 253 -4.26 17.90 -2.37
CA ASP A 253 -3.57 17.26 -3.49
C ASP A 253 -2.18 16.78 -3.04
N ALA A 254 -1.69 15.65 -3.58
CA ALA A 254 -0.33 15.19 -3.29
C ALA A 254 0.68 16.10 -4.01
N PRO A 255 1.62 16.75 -3.30
CA PRO A 255 2.50 17.74 -3.92
C PRO A 255 3.44 17.18 -4.99
N ASP A 256 3.84 15.90 -4.85
CA ASP A 256 4.71 15.18 -5.79
C ASP A 256 3.95 14.58 -6.99
N ARG A 257 2.62 14.43 -6.86
CA ARG A 257 1.74 13.83 -7.88
C ARG A 257 0.42 14.60 -8.04
N PRO A 258 0.48 15.89 -8.37
CA PRO A 258 -0.71 16.74 -8.43
C PRO A 258 -1.75 16.20 -9.42
N GLY A 259 -3.01 16.11 -8.95
CA GLY A 259 -4.14 15.57 -9.72
C GLY A 259 -4.16 14.05 -9.88
N LEU A 260 -3.23 13.32 -9.26
CA LEU A 260 -3.16 11.86 -9.34
C LEU A 260 -3.43 11.17 -8.01
N GLU A 261 -3.16 11.84 -6.91
CA GLU A 261 -3.29 11.28 -5.56
C GLU A 261 -3.89 12.30 -4.60
N LEU A 262 -4.66 11.81 -3.64
CA LEU A 262 -5.33 12.59 -2.61
C LEU A 262 -4.71 12.28 -1.25
N VAL A 263 -4.41 13.32 -0.47
CA VAL A 263 -3.93 13.23 0.91
C VAL A 263 -5.04 13.66 1.86
N PHE A 264 -5.45 12.77 2.74
CA PHE A 264 -6.50 13.00 3.73
C PHE A 264 -5.87 13.27 5.10
N LEU A 265 -6.23 14.40 5.70
CA LEU A 265 -5.89 14.76 7.08
C LEU A 265 -7.16 14.63 7.92
N ALA A 266 -7.24 13.59 8.74
CA ALA A 266 -8.43 13.30 9.53
C ALA A 266 -8.12 13.46 11.03
N ARG A 267 -8.87 14.33 11.74
CA ARG A 267 -8.68 14.59 13.17
C ARG A 267 -9.58 13.66 14.00
N ARG A 268 -9.00 12.98 15.00
CA ARG A 268 -9.79 12.30 16.03
C ARG A 268 -10.57 13.31 16.86
N ALA A 269 -11.88 13.14 17.00
CA ALA A 269 -12.71 13.93 17.91
C ALA A 269 -12.13 13.95 19.33
N ALA A 270 -12.35 15.09 20.02
CA ALA A 270 -11.88 15.33 21.40
C ALA A 270 -12.58 14.42 22.41
#